data_3d07e917189200060418bc57855e0165
#
_entry.id   3d07e917189200060418bc57855e0165
#
_cell.length_a   1.000
_cell.length_b   1.000
_cell.length_c   1.000
_cell.angle_alpha   90.00
_cell.angle_beta   90.00
_cell.angle_gamma   90.00
#
_symmetry.space_group_name_H-M   'P 1'
#
loop_
_entity.id
_entity.type
_entity.pdbx_description
1 polymer ?
#
loop_
_entity_poly.entity_id
_entity_poly.type
_entity_poly.pdbx_seq_one_letter_code
_entity_poly.pdbx_strand_id
1 'polypeptide(L)'
;NSDIESIVAKMARIPEKSVSSTEKDSLKTLDRNLKMVVFGQDHAIDELTSVIRLSRAGLGNEQKPVGSFLFAGPTGVGKTEVTQQLAKSLGVELLRYDMSEYMEKHAVSRLIGAPPGYVGYEQGGLLTDAVIKHPHSVVLLDEIEKAHEDVYNILLQVMDHGTLTDNNGR
;
A
#
# COMPACT_ATOMS: atom_id res chain seq x y z
N ASN A 1 -29.09 -3.34 14.54
CA ASN A 1 -28.30 -2.26 13.95
C ASN A 1 -26.96 -2.75 13.38
N SER A 2 -26.27 -3.72 14.00
CA SER A 2 -25.02 -4.30 13.49
C SER A 2 -25.15 -4.91 12.09
N ASP A 3 -26.29 -5.53 11.77
CA ASP A 3 -26.51 -6.19 10.47
C ASP A 3 -26.67 -5.16 9.33
N ILE A 4 -27.26 -3.99 9.62
CA ILE A 4 -27.39 -2.89 8.67
C ILE A 4 -26.02 -2.24 8.44
N GLU A 5 -25.24 -2.05 9.48
CA GLU A 5 -23.88 -1.52 9.40
C GLU A 5 -22.96 -2.44 8.59
N SER A 6 -23.05 -3.75 8.80
CA SER A 6 -22.32 -4.77 8.03
C SER A 6 -22.71 -4.74 6.53
N ILE A 7 -24.00 -4.62 6.22
CA ILE A 7 -24.47 -4.55 4.82
C ILE A 7 -24.01 -3.26 4.17
N VAL A 8 -24.10 -2.11 4.84
CA VAL A 8 -23.63 -0.81 4.34
C VAL A 8 -22.12 -0.82 4.12
N ALA A 9 -21.35 -1.39 5.07
CA ALA A 9 -19.91 -1.53 4.94
C ALA A 9 -19.52 -2.39 3.73
N LYS A 10 -20.22 -3.51 3.49
CA LYS A 10 -20.03 -4.35 2.29
C LYS A 10 -20.38 -3.62 1.00
N MET A 11 -21.47 -2.87 0.96
CA MET A 11 -21.89 -2.10 -0.22
C MET A 11 -20.93 -0.93 -0.51
N ALA A 12 -20.44 -0.27 0.53
CA ALA A 12 -19.49 0.84 0.41
C ALA A 12 -18.04 0.39 0.29
N ARG A 13 -17.75 -0.92 0.34
CA ARG A 13 -16.39 -1.49 0.41
C ARG A 13 -15.52 -0.89 1.53
N ILE A 14 -16.16 -0.46 2.60
CA ILE A 14 -15.51 0.05 3.81
C ILE A 14 -15.29 -1.16 4.73
N PRO A 15 -14.10 -1.35 5.34
CA PRO A 15 -13.88 -2.39 6.33
C PRO A 15 -14.84 -2.20 7.49
N GLU A 16 -15.39 -3.28 7.99
CA GLU A 16 -16.16 -3.22 9.24
C GLU A 16 -15.28 -2.62 10.32
N LYS A 17 -15.75 -1.57 10.97
CA LYS A 17 -15.03 -0.89 12.10
C LYS A 17 -14.83 -1.79 13.31
N SER A 18 -15.53 -2.92 13.38
CA SER A 18 -15.33 -3.91 14.42
C SER A 18 -14.16 -4.82 14.05
N VAL A 19 -13.01 -4.52 14.60
CA VAL A 19 -11.86 -5.44 14.57
C VAL A 19 -12.31 -6.73 15.25
N SER A 20 -12.43 -7.81 14.48
CA SER A 20 -12.79 -9.12 15.03
C SER A 20 -11.75 -9.55 16.07
N SER A 21 -12.12 -10.39 17.01
CA SER A 21 -11.17 -10.96 17.99
C SER A 21 -9.98 -11.63 17.29
N THR A 22 -10.22 -12.27 16.17
CA THR A 22 -9.22 -12.92 15.31
C THR A 22 -8.23 -11.91 14.71
N GLU A 23 -8.70 -10.72 14.30
CA GLU A 23 -7.82 -9.68 13.77
C GLU A 23 -6.93 -9.08 14.85
N LYS A 24 -7.47 -8.88 16.07
CA LYS A 24 -6.67 -8.44 17.24
C LYS A 24 -5.56 -9.43 17.58
N ASP A 25 -5.86 -10.72 17.53
CA ASP A 25 -4.88 -11.76 17.82
C ASP A 25 -3.83 -11.86 16.71
N SER A 26 -4.21 -11.68 15.45
CA SER A 26 -3.28 -11.60 14.31
C SER A 26 -2.33 -10.41 14.43
N LEU A 27 -2.81 -9.25 14.86
CA LEU A 27 -1.99 -8.06 15.07
C LEU A 27 -1.03 -8.20 16.26
N LYS A 28 -1.43 -8.90 17.32
CA LYS A 28 -0.56 -9.15 18.48
C LYS A 28 0.65 -10.02 18.14
N THR A 29 0.47 -10.96 17.23
CA THR A 29 1.50 -11.92 16.83
C THR A 29 2.16 -11.59 15.48
N LEU A 30 1.84 -10.44 14.89
CA LEU A 30 2.29 -10.06 13.55
C LEU A 30 3.82 -10.03 13.44
N ASP A 31 4.50 -9.38 14.38
CA ASP A 31 5.96 -9.31 14.46
C ASP A 31 6.60 -10.72 14.55
N ARG A 32 6.07 -11.55 15.44
CA ARG A 32 6.55 -12.92 15.61
C ARG A 32 6.37 -13.73 14.32
N ASN A 33 5.19 -13.64 13.70
CA ASN A 33 4.89 -14.37 12.47
C ASN A 33 5.80 -13.93 11.32
N LEU A 34 6.08 -12.63 11.19
CA LEU A 34 7.00 -12.12 10.19
C LEU A 34 8.44 -12.57 10.45
N LYS A 35 8.92 -12.52 11.70
CA LYS A 35 10.27 -12.96 12.09
C LYS A 35 10.49 -14.45 11.90
N MET A 36 9.43 -15.26 11.96
CA MET A 36 9.54 -16.71 11.69
C MET A 36 9.80 -17.03 10.22
N VAL A 37 9.46 -16.15 9.30
CA VAL A 37 9.55 -16.35 7.85
C VAL A 37 10.67 -15.53 7.24
N VAL A 38 10.91 -14.32 7.76
CA VAL A 38 11.94 -13.41 7.27
C VAL A 38 13.05 -13.28 8.30
N PHE A 39 14.22 -13.81 8.01
CA PHE A 39 15.36 -13.84 8.92
C PHE A 39 16.25 -12.60 8.77
N GLY A 40 16.79 -12.12 9.90
CA GLY A 40 17.79 -11.05 9.91
C GLY A 40 17.25 -9.64 9.66
N GLN A 41 15.92 -9.43 9.72
CA GLN A 41 15.25 -8.13 9.51
C GLN A 41 14.42 -7.73 10.73
N ASP A 42 14.80 -8.16 11.92
CA ASP A 42 14.00 -7.99 13.14
C ASP A 42 13.69 -6.53 13.44
N HIS A 43 14.67 -5.64 13.32
CA HIS A 43 14.47 -4.20 13.55
C HIS A 43 13.43 -3.61 12.58
N ALA A 44 13.55 -3.88 11.29
CA ALA A 44 12.61 -3.41 10.28
C ALA A 44 11.19 -3.96 10.51
N ILE A 45 11.09 -5.21 10.95
CA ILE A 45 9.81 -5.85 11.28
C ILE A 45 9.19 -5.21 12.52
N ASP A 46 9.97 -4.91 13.56
CA ASP A 46 9.48 -4.28 14.79
C ASP A 46 8.95 -2.87 14.52
N GLU A 47 9.67 -2.05 13.75
CA GLU A 47 9.22 -0.73 13.31
C GLU A 47 7.91 -0.80 12.53
N LEU A 48 7.87 -1.65 11.51
CA LEU A 48 6.71 -1.86 10.66
C LEU A 48 5.47 -2.27 11.46
N THR A 49 5.61 -3.27 12.32
CA THR A 49 4.49 -3.79 13.11
C THR A 49 4.00 -2.80 14.16
N SER A 50 4.90 -2.00 14.73
CA SER A 50 4.54 -0.94 15.68
C SER A 50 3.66 0.11 15.04
N VAL A 51 3.99 0.59 13.84
CA VAL A 51 3.19 1.58 13.10
C VAL A 51 1.81 1.01 12.74
N ILE A 52 1.75 -0.23 12.29
CA ILE A 52 0.49 -0.89 11.93
C ILE A 52 -0.41 -1.03 13.16
N ARG A 53 0.14 -1.44 14.31
CA ARG A 53 -0.61 -1.56 15.57
C ARG A 53 -1.17 -0.21 16.04
N LEU A 54 -0.37 0.86 15.97
CA LEU A 54 -0.79 2.21 16.32
C LEU A 54 -1.93 2.70 15.43
N SER A 55 -1.82 2.49 14.12
CA SER A 55 -2.86 2.86 13.18
C SER A 55 -4.16 2.10 13.44
N ARG A 56 -4.09 0.80 13.68
CA ARG A 56 -5.27 -0.04 13.98
C ARG A 56 -5.87 0.26 15.35
N ALA A 57 -5.12 0.85 16.28
CA ALA A 57 -5.62 1.34 17.55
C ALA A 57 -6.36 2.69 17.43
N GLY A 58 -6.49 3.24 16.22
CA GLY A 58 -7.15 4.53 15.97
C GLY A 58 -6.29 5.76 16.28
N LEU A 59 -4.98 5.56 16.47
CA LEU A 59 -4.02 6.65 16.74
C LEU A 59 -3.40 7.23 15.47
N GLY A 60 -3.76 6.68 14.31
CA GLY A 60 -3.32 7.16 12.98
C GLY A 60 -4.26 8.22 12.41
N ASN A 61 -3.80 8.91 11.38
CA ASN A 61 -4.65 9.81 10.60
C ASN A 61 -5.44 8.97 9.58
N GLU A 62 -6.78 8.99 9.68
CA GLU A 62 -7.67 8.22 8.80
C GLU A 62 -7.59 8.65 7.33
N GLN A 63 -7.09 9.85 7.05
CA GLN A 63 -6.95 10.38 5.68
C GLN A 63 -5.60 10.05 5.03
N LYS A 64 -4.67 9.45 5.78
CA LYS A 64 -3.34 9.11 5.28
C LYS A 64 -3.15 7.59 5.20
N PRO A 65 -2.19 7.11 4.40
CA PRO A 65 -1.77 5.71 4.48
C PRO A 65 -1.44 5.31 5.91
N VAL A 66 -1.67 4.06 6.27
CA VAL A 66 -1.30 3.49 7.58
C VAL A 66 0.17 3.74 7.89
N GLY A 67 1.03 3.66 6.88
CA GLY A 67 2.45 3.97 6.95
C GLY A 67 3.09 3.92 5.58
N SER A 68 4.17 4.65 5.44
CA SER A 68 5.05 4.62 4.27
C SER A 68 6.45 4.26 4.76
N PHE A 69 7.05 3.22 4.17
CA PHE A 69 8.29 2.64 4.63
C PHE A 69 9.29 2.56 3.49
N LEU A 70 10.52 2.96 3.75
CA LEU A 70 11.63 2.80 2.82
C LEU A 70 12.56 1.69 3.34
N PHE A 71 12.63 0.58 2.60
CA PHE A 71 13.57 -0.50 2.88
C PHE A 71 14.83 -0.33 2.06
N ALA A 72 15.93 0.06 2.71
CA ALA A 72 17.23 0.20 2.09
C ALA A 72 18.14 -0.95 2.48
N GLY A 73 19.00 -1.39 1.57
CA GLY A 73 19.96 -2.47 1.80
C GLY A 73 20.35 -3.21 0.53
N PRO A 74 21.36 -4.06 0.58
CA PRO A 74 21.83 -4.83 -0.57
C PRO A 74 20.75 -5.78 -1.12
N THR A 75 20.95 -6.27 -2.32
CA THR A 75 20.06 -7.25 -2.95
C THR A 75 20.07 -8.56 -2.16
N GLY A 76 18.90 -9.21 -2.07
CA GLY A 76 18.80 -10.54 -1.45
C GLY A 76 18.64 -10.56 0.07
N VAL A 77 18.55 -9.41 0.74
CA VAL A 77 18.37 -9.33 2.20
C VAL A 77 16.92 -9.49 2.68
N GLY A 78 15.97 -9.76 1.78
CA GLY A 78 14.57 -10.05 2.14
C GLY A 78 13.63 -8.85 2.11
N LYS A 79 14.01 -7.70 1.53
CA LYS A 79 13.15 -6.50 1.46
C LYS A 79 11.78 -6.79 0.84
N THR A 80 11.74 -7.47 -0.28
CA THR A 80 10.49 -7.84 -0.96
C THR A 80 9.70 -8.89 -0.18
N GLU A 81 10.40 -9.85 0.44
CA GLU A 81 9.79 -10.91 1.23
C GLU A 81 9.02 -10.37 2.45
N VAL A 82 9.56 -9.36 3.13
CA VAL A 82 8.87 -8.70 4.26
C VAL A 82 7.50 -8.18 3.81
N THR A 83 7.41 -7.51 2.68
CA THR A 83 6.15 -6.95 2.16
C THR A 83 5.17 -8.02 1.71
N GLN A 84 5.64 -9.11 1.10
CA GLN A 84 4.80 -10.24 0.72
C GLN A 84 4.18 -10.92 1.95
N GLN A 85 5.00 -11.19 2.95
CA GLN A 85 4.54 -11.83 4.18
C GLN A 85 3.64 -10.90 5.00
N LEU A 86 3.89 -9.58 4.96
CA LEU A 86 3.01 -8.58 5.58
C LEU A 86 1.61 -8.63 4.98
N ALA A 87 1.50 -8.51 3.66
CA ALA A 87 0.22 -8.55 2.96
C ALA A 87 -0.54 -9.84 3.26
N LYS A 88 0.15 -10.98 3.24
CA LYS A 88 -0.41 -12.28 3.59
C LYS A 88 -0.90 -12.35 5.04
N SER A 89 -0.12 -11.83 5.98
CA SER A 89 -0.48 -11.84 7.41
C SER A 89 -1.65 -10.90 7.73
N LEU A 90 -1.78 -9.80 6.99
CA LEU A 90 -2.90 -8.86 7.12
C LEU A 90 -4.14 -9.30 6.32
N GLY A 91 -4.02 -10.30 5.43
CA GLY A 91 -5.11 -10.76 4.58
C GLY A 91 -5.53 -9.73 3.53
N VAL A 92 -4.60 -8.90 3.06
CA VAL A 92 -4.82 -7.87 2.05
C VAL A 92 -4.04 -8.17 0.77
N GLU A 93 -4.44 -7.52 -0.33
CA GLU A 93 -3.73 -7.64 -1.61
C GLU A 93 -2.36 -6.98 -1.56
N LEU A 94 -1.40 -7.56 -2.27
CA LEU A 94 -0.11 -6.96 -2.57
C LEU A 94 -0.12 -6.43 -4.01
N LEU A 95 -0.02 -5.12 -4.15
CA LEU A 95 0.14 -4.43 -5.43
C LEU A 95 1.62 -4.14 -5.63
N ARG A 96 2.27 -4.88 -6.51
CA ARG A 96 3.71 -4.75 -6.77
C ARG A 96 3.96 -4.09 -8.12
N TYR A 97 4.81 -3.07 -8.09
CA TYR A 97 5.29 -2.36 -9.28
C TYR A 97 6.81 -2.35 -9.28
N ASP A 98 7.42 -2.86 -10.34
CA ASP A 98 8.86 -2.79 -10.57
C ASP A 98 9.19 -1.43 -11.23
N MET A 99 9.89 -0.58 -10.51
CA MET A 99 10.19 0.78 -10.97
C MET A 99 11.20 0.81 -12.11
N SER A 100 11.88 -0.27 -12.41
CA SER A 100 12.69 -0.40 -13.63
C SER A 100 11.86 -0.29 -14.91
N GLU A 101 10.56 -0.58 -14.84
CA GLU A 101 9.61 -0.40 -15.94
C GLU A 101 9.09 1.04 -16.08
N TYR A 102 9.37 1.91 -15.11
CA TYR A 102 8.91 3.30 -15.01
C TYR A 102 10.07 4.30 -14.95
N MET A 103 11.14 4.01 -15.67
CA MET A 103 12.32 4.87 -15.81
C MET A 103 12.07 6.07 -16.72
N GLU A 104 11.19 5.90 -17.70
CA GLU A 104 10.87 6.90 -18.70
C GLU A 104 9.55 7.60 -18.40
N LYS A 105 9.49 8.89 -18.73
CA LYS A 105 8.30 9.72 -18.47
C LYS A 105 7.00 9.13 -19.06
N HIS A 106 7.05 8.59 -20.26
CA HIS A 106 5.88 7.98 -20.89
C HIS A 106 5.41 6.72 -20.16
N ALA A 107 6.30 5.99 -19.48
CA ALA A 107 5.94 4.85 -18.68
C ALA A 107 5.21 5.26 -17.39
N VAL A 108 5.56 6.41 -16.80
CA VAL A 108 4.85 6.97 -15.65
C VAL A 108 3.39 7.26 -15.99
N SER A 109 3.09 7.68 -17.21
CA SER A 109 1.72 7.89 -17.69
C SER A 109 0.87 6.61 -17.66
N ARG A 110 1.46 5.44 -17.75
CA ARG A 110 0.73 4.18 -17.55
C ARG A 110 0.34 3.95 -16.09
N LEU A 111 1.16 4.47 -15.18
CA LEU A 111 0.93 4.30 -13.74
C LEU A 111 -0.22 5.18 -13.23
N ILE A 112 -0.30 6.42 -13.68
CA ILE A 112 -1.23 7.46 -13.23
C ILE A 112 -2.18 8.00 -14.31
N GLY A 113 -2.23 7.37 -15.48
CA GLY A 113 -3.00 7.83 -16.63
C GLY A 113 -2.27 8.85 -17.50
N ALA A 114 -2.66 8.95 -18.76
CA ALA A 114 -2.12 9.93 -19.69
C ALA A 114 -2.78 11.31 -19.48
N PRO A 115 -2.04 12.43 -19.66
CA PRO A 115 -2.61 13.76 -19.63
C PRO A 115 -3.67 13.96 -20.72
N PRO A 116 -4.62 14.92 -20.54
CA PRO A 116 -5.61 15.26 -21.57
C PRO A 116 -4.96 15.56 -22.90
N GLY A 117 -5.50 15.00 -23.98
CA GLY A 117 -5.00 15.19 -25.35
C GLY A 117 -3.93 14.19 -25.80
N TYR A 118 -3.49 13.28 -24.94
CA TYR A 118 -2.57 12.21 -25.31
C TYR A 118 -3.32 10.90 -25.59
N VAL A 119 -2.69 10.03 -26.41
CA VAL A 119 -3.23 8.68 -26.68
C VAL A 119 -3.29 7.90 -25.35
N GLY A 120 -4.46 7.29 -25.09
CA GLY A 120 -4.68 6.55 -23.86
C GLY A 120 -5.26 7.38 -22.69
N TYR A 121 -5.61 8.64 -22.91
CA TYR A 121 -6.21 9.49 -21.88
C TYR A 121 -7.48 8.89 -21.25
N GLU A 122 -8.29 8.16 -22.01
CA GLU A 122 -9.51 7.51 -21.50
C GLU A 122 -9.20 6.29 -20.60
N GLN A 123 -7.97 5.79 -20.64
CA GLN A 123 -7.53 4.71 -19.80
C GLN A 123 -7.05 5.28 -18.45
N GLY A 124 -7.60 4.78 -17.35
CA GLY A 124 -7.13 5.10 -16.00
C GLY A 124 -5.66 4.68 -15.76
N GLY A 125 -5.06 5.17 -14.71
CA GLY A 125 -3.74 4.73 -14.30
C GLY A 125 -3.76 3.34 -13.68
N LEU A 126 -2.75 2.53 -13.98
CA LEU A 126 -2.64 1.17 -13.42
C LEU A 126 -2.65 1.17 -11.87
N LEU A 127 -1.98 2.14 -11.26
CA LEU A 127 -1.93 2.26 -9.81
C LEU A 127 -3.29 2.70 -9.25
N THR A 128 -3.89 3.74 -9.80
CA THR A 128 -5.18 4.27 -9.32
C THR A 128 -6.29 3.25 -9.50
N ASP A 129 -6.38 2.58 -10.63
CA ASP A 129 -7.37 1.54 -10.89
C ASP A 129 -7.20 0.35 -9.93
N ALA A 130 -5.95 -0.06 -9.66
CA ALA A 130 -5.66 -1.16 -8.74
C ALA A 130 -6.05 -0.81 -7.29
N VAL A 131 -5.75 0.42 -6.83
CA VAL A 131 -6.09 0.88 -5.47
C VAL A 131 -7.60 1.07 -5.32
N ILE A 132 -8.29 1.59 -6.35
CA ILE A 132 -9.76 1.68 -6.33
C ILE A 132 -10.40 0.29 -6.22
N LYS A 133 -9.85 -0.69 -6.91
CA LYS A 133 -10.32 -2.08 -6.86
C LYS A 133 -10.00 -2.76 -5.53
N HIS A 134 -8.85 -2.44 -4.95
CA HIS A 134 -8.34 -3.01 -3.69
C HIS A 134 -7.96 -1.87 -2.72
N PRO A 135 -8.97 -1.20 -2.07
CA PRO A 135 -8.72 -0.05 -1.21
C PRO A 135 -7.85 -0.35 0.01
N HIS A 136 -7.86 -1.62 0.44
CA HIS A 136 -7.00 -2.12 1.52
C HIS A 136 -5.96 -3.03 0.91
N SER A 137 -4.79 -2.49 0.63
CA SER A 137 -3.70 -3.19 -0.02
C SER A 137 -2.35 -2.71 0.52
N VAL A 138 -1.35 -3.53 0.34
CA VAL A 138 0.05 -3.14 0.47
C VAL A 138 0.56 -2.79 -0.92
N VAL A 139 1.03 -1.59 -1.13
CA VAL A 139 1.66 -1.16 -2.39
C VAL A 139 3.17 -1.26 -2.22
N LEU A 140 3.81 -2.08 -3.03
CA LEU A 140 5.25 -2.24 -3.10
C LEU A 140 5.78 -1.61 -4.38
N LEU A 141 6.64 -0.60 -4.23
CA LEU A 141 7.41 -0.02 -5.32
C LEU A 141 8.84 -0.57 -5.22
N ASP A 142 9.11 -1.61 -5.99
CA ASP A 142 10.41 -2.27 -5.99
C ASP A 142 11.41 -1.48 -6.85
N GLU A 143 12.69 -1.48 -6.46
CA GLU A 143 13.78 -0.76 -7.14
C GLU A 143 13.50 0.74 -7.36
N ILE A 144 13.02 1.40 -6.30
CA ILE A 144 12.57 2.80 -6.34
C ILE A 144 13.64 3.76 -6.88
N GLU A 145 14.92 3.44 -6.71
CA GLU A 145 16.04 4.23 -7.22
C GLU A 145 16.10 4.31 -8.75
N LYS A 146 15.42 3.41 -9.46
CA LYS A 146 15.33 3.40 -10.92
C LYS A 146 14.16 4.21 -11.47
N ALA A 147 13.23 4.63 -10.61
CA ALA A 147 12.04 5.34 -11.03
C ALA A 147 12.37 6.72 -11.62
N HIS A 148 11.58 7.13 -12.62
CA HIS A 148 11.58 8.52 -13.07
C HIS A 148 11.19 9.47 -11.94
N GLU A 149 11.73 10.69 -11.92
CA GLU A 149 11.48 11.68 -10.87
C GLU A 149 9.99 11.99 -10.63
N ASP A 150 9.16 11.92 -11.66
CA ASP A 150 7.72 12.13 -11.54
C ASP A 150 7.04 11.12 -10.60
N VAL A 151 7.61 9.92 -10.43
CA VAL A 151 7.12 8.94 -9.45
C VAL A 151 7.30 9.45 -8.03
N TYR A 152 8.40 10.13 -7.73
CA TYR A 152 8.63 10.70 -6.39
C TYR A 152 7.61 11.78 -6.06
N ASN A 153 7.19 12.59 -7.03
CA ASN A 153 6.15 13.59 -6.84
C ASN A 153 4.80 12.95 -6.50
N ILE A 154 4.47 11.82 -7.15
CA ILE A 154 3.28 11.03 -6.85
C ILE A 154 3.34 10.51 -5.41
N LEU A 155 4.47 9.96 -5.00
CA LEU A 155 4.66 9.44 -3.63
C LEU A 155 4.53 10.54 -2.58
N LEU A 156 5.12 11.71 -2.81
CA LEU A 156 4.99 12.86 -1.90
C LEU A 156 3.52 13.26 -1.74
N GLN A 157 2.76 13.32 -2.82
CA GLN A 157 1.33 13.62 -2.77
C GLN A 157 0.56 12.61 -1.89
N VAL A 158 0.80 11.32 -2.08
CA VAL A 158 0.17 10.26 -1.30
C VAL A 158 0.57 10.34 0.18
N MET A 159 1.84 10.59 0.48
CA MET A 159 2.34 10.64 1.85
C MET A 159 1.85 11.87 2.61
N ASP A 160 1.75 13.02 1.94
CA ASP A 160 1.37 14.28 2.57
C ASP A 160 -0.14 14.43 2.71
N HIS A 161 -0.87 14.08 1.67
CA HIS A 161 -2.32 14.33 1.58
C HIS A 161 -3.17 13.06 1.73
N GLY A 162 -2.55 11.87 1.66
CA GLY A 162 -3.25 10.59 1.71
C GLY A 162 -4.11 10.31 0.48
N THR A 163 -3.99 11.12 -0.55
CA THR A 163 -4.76 11.01 -1.78
C THR A 163 -3.84 11.06 -2.99
N LEU A 164 -4.23 10.38 -4.03
CA LEU A 164 -3.63 10.49 -5.35
C LEU A 164 -4.74 10.79 -6.34
N THR A 165 -4.60 11.88 -7.06
CA THR A 165 -5.50 12.19 -8.18
C THR A 165 -4.79 11.86 -9.47
N ASP A 166 -5.35 10.96 -10.25
CA ASP A 166 -4.83 10.63 -11.57
C ASP A 166 -5.11 11.77 -12.59
N ASN A 167 -4.55 11.64 -13.77
CA ASN A 167 -4.75 12.64 -14.83
C ASN A 167 -6.19 12.73 -15.35
N ASN A 168 -7.05 11.77 -14.98
CA ASN A 168 -8.49 11.75 -15.30
C ASN A 168 -9.35 12.32 -14.16
N GLY A 169 -8.73 12.82 -13.08
CA GLY A 169 -9.42 13.39 -11.92
C GLY A 169 -10.00 12.35 -10.94
N ARG A 170 -9.49 11.12 -10.98
CA ARG A 170 -9.89 10.03 -10.08
C ARG A 170 -8.99 9.91 -8.87
#